data_9feaafe0d891a65d426f11e2da49dc7e
#
_entry.id   9feaafe0d891a65d426f11e2da49dc7e
#
_cell.length_a   1.000
_cell.length_b   1.000
_cell.length_c   1.000
_cell.angle_alpha   90.00
_cell.angle_beta   90.00
_cell.angle_gamma   90.00
#
_symmetry.space_group_name_H-M   'P 1'
#
loop_
_entity.id
_entity.type
_entity.pdbx_description
1 polymer ?
#
loop_
_entity_poly.entity_id
_entity_poly.type
_entity_poly.pdbx_seq_one_letter_code
_entity_poly.pdbx_strand_id
1 'polypeptide(L)'
;GEEIFDKEGNITKVLHKSDIHYNPCFKITFDNGESIVADHEHRWLISFRNIDKTFREVVMTTEDIAKWLIDKPRTSYNIPKIMNANPLNLPEIELPIDPYVLGCWLGDGSKSCGIITNINSKVWEEIENRGYTFGGDLSDGKSAEMRTIYNIRKKLNDLGILNNKFIPDLYMRASYQQRLDLLRGLMDTDGYYHESRKRFVMGTTQKWQAEDLLRLVSTLGIKATVFEVDKKCNGKIFKGWDVCFSTDGLNPFLVRNQDIDFPSK
;
A
#
# COMPACT_ATOMS: atom_id res chain seq x y z
N GLY A 1 -5.82 3.01 28.38
CA GLY A 1 -4.58 2.61 27.69
C GLY A 1 -4.61 3.10 26.25
N GLU A 2 -3.47 3.22 25.63
CA GLU A 2 -3.38 3.51 24.19
C GLU A 2 -4.03 2.40 23.39
N GLU A 3 -4.59 2.75 22.23
CA GLU A 3 -5.17 1.81 21.28
C GLU A 3 -4.10 1.37 20.29
N ILE A 4 -4.06 0.07 20.03
CA ILE A 4 -3.20 -0.57 19.05
C ILE A 4 -4.04 -1.55 18.21
N PHE A 5 -3.49 -2.08 17.14
CA PHE A 5 -4.15 -3.13 16.35
C PHE A 5 -3.60 -4.51 16.72
N ASP A 6 -4.50 -5.49 16.80
CA ASP A 6 -4.14 -6.90 16.88
C ASP A 6 -3.85 -7.50 15.47
N LYS A 7 -3.48 -8.78 15.43
CA LYS A 7 -3.18 -9.46 14.16
C LYS A 7 -4.41 -9.67 13.26
N GLU A 8 -5.60 -9.62 13.83
CA GLU A 8 -6.88 -9.67 13.12
C GLU A 8 -7.29 -8.30 12.56
N GLY A 9 -6.52 -7.24 12.85
CA GLY A 9 -6.78 -5.88 12.41
C GLY A 9 -7.78 -5.11 13.29
N ASN A 10 -8.18 -5.66 14.42
CA ASN A 10 -9.11 -5.01 15.33
C ASN A 10 -8.38 -4.10 16.31
N ILE A 11 -9.06 -3.04 16.74
CA ILE A 11 -8.57 -2.15 17.79
C ILE A 11 -8.58 -2.89 19.13
N THR A 12 -7.45 -2.91 19.81
CA THR A 12 -7.30 -3.40 21.17
C THR A 12 -6.57 -2.38 22.05
N LYS A 13 -6.63 -2.56 23.38
CA LYS A 13 -6.04 -1.61 24.32
C LYS A 13 -4.78 -2.17 24.94
N VAL A 14 -3.78 -1.31 25.10
CA VAL A 14 -2.60 -1.61 25.94
C VAL A 14 -3.05 -1.75 27.38
N LEU A 15 -2.96 -2.94 27.94
CA LEU A 15 -3.37 -3.25 29.30
C LEU A 15 -2.31 -2.91 30.35
N HIS A 16 -1.03 -3.06 29.98
CA HIS A 16 0.10 -2.85 30.86
C HIS A 16 1.32 -2.38 30.09
N LYS A 17 2.13 -1.53 30.72
CA LYS A 17 3.46 -1.12 30.25
C LYS A 17 4.45 -1.52 31.33
N SER A 18 5.45 -2.35 30.96
CA SER A 18 6.54 -2.71 31.87
C SER A 18 7.45 -1.50 32.14
N ASP A 19 8.27 -1.63 33.19
CA ASP A 19 9.41 -0.75 33.39
C ASP A 19 10.41 -0.88 32.24
N ILE A 20 11.33 0.10 32.14
CA ILE A 20 12.39 0.07 31.15
C ILE A 20 13.41 -1.00 31.57
N HIS A 21 13.66 -1.95 30.67
CA HIS A 21 14.65 -3.01 30.84
C HIS A 21 15.82 -2.78 29.87
N TYR A 22 17.02 -3.16 30.27
CA TYR A 22 18.25 -3.09 29.45
C TYR A 22 18.65 -4.50 29.03
N ASN A 23 17.80 -5.14 28.22
CA ASN A 23 18.02 -6.50 27.72
C ASN A 23 18.86 -6.49 26.44
N PRO A 24 19.54 -7.61 26.12
CA PRO A 24 20.14 -7.80 24.80
C PRO A 24 19.08 -7.68 23.71
N CYS A 25 19.36 -6.86 22.69
CA CYS A 25 18.46 -6.61 21.58
C CYS A 25 19.04 -7.11 20.26
N PHE A 26 18.17 -7.52 19.36
CA PHE A 26 18.48 -7.95 18.01
C PHE A 26 17.84 -7.01 17.00
N LYS A 27 18.56 -6.71 15.94
CA LYS A 27 17.97 -6.09 14.74
C LYS A 27 17.49 -7.21 13.82
N ILE A 28 16.16 -7.31 13.66
CA ILE A 28 15.51 -8.25 12.77
C ILE A 28 15.28 -7.54 11.43
N THR A 29 15.79 -8.11 10.35
CA THR A 29 15.58 -7.60 8.99
C THR A 29 14.72 -8.59 8.22
N PHE A 30 13.61 -8.12 7.70
CA PHE A 30 12.68 -8.91 6.90
C PHE A 30 13.11 -8.98 5.42
N ASP A 31 12.52 -9.88 4.67
CA ASP A 31 12.81 -10.09 3.24
C ASP A 31 12.38 -8.91 2.34
N ASN A 32 11.50 -8.03 2.82
CA ASN A 32 11.11 -6.79 2.17
C ASN A 32 12.08 -5.61 2.44
N GLY A 33 13.12 -5.83 3.27
CA GLY A 33 14.12 -4.82 3.64
C GLY A 33 13.77 -3.99 4.89
N GLU A 34 12.55 -4.09 5.41
CA GLU A 34 12.18 -3.46 6.68
C GLU A 34 12.94 -4.10 7.85
N SER A 35 13.18 -3.34 8.90
CA SER A 35 13.83 -3.86 10.10
C SER A 35 13.23 -3.26 11.36
N ILE A 36 13.18 -4.07 12.39
CA ILE A 36 12.81 -3.66 13.74
C ILE A 36 13.84 -4.12 14.74
N VAL A 37 13.86 -3.49 15.90
CA VAL A 37 14.69 -3.90 17.03
C VAL A 37 13.77 -4.51 18.09
N ALA A 38 14.08 -5.73 18.52
CA ALA A 38 13.35 -6.42 19.57
C ALA A 38 14.35 -7.04 20.57
N ASP A 39 13.96 -7.15 21.84
CA ASP A 39 14.76 -7.83 22.83
C ASP A 39 14.80 -9.36 22.60
N HIS A 40 15.65 -10.04 23.33
CA HIS A 40 15.88 -11.48 23.19
C HIS A 40 14.65 -12.31 23.55
N GLU A 41 13.82 -11.86 24.48
CA GLU A 41 12.61 -12.56 24.96
C GLU A 41 11.33 -12.19 24.15
N HIS A 42 11.41 -11.21 23.26
CA HIS A 42 10.25 -10.82 22.45
C HIS A 42 9.68 -12.03 21.69
N ARG A 43 8.38 -12.24 21.79
CA ARG A 43 7.69 -13.41 21.25
C ARG A 43 7.12 -13.13 19.87
N TRP A 44 7.36 -14.06 18.95
CA TRP A 44 6.91 -14.02 17.57
C TRP A 44 6.03 -15.22 17.29
N LEU A 45 4.88 -15.01 16.65
CA LEU A 45 4.13 -16.09 16.02
C LEU A 45 4.79 -16.40 14.68
N ILE A 46 5.48 -17.51 14.60
CA ILE A 46 6.25 -17.94 13.44
C ILE A 46 5.49 -19.04 12.71
N SER A 47 5.40 -18.92 11.39
CA SER A 47 4.88 -19.94 10.51
C SER A 47 6.00 -20.60 9.73
N PHE A 48 6.05 -21.94 9.77
CA PHE A 48 6.94 -22.75 8.94
C PHE A 48 6.13 -23.52 7.91
N ARG A 49 6.63 -23.58 6.68
CA ARG A 49 6.04 -24.41 5.63
C ARG A 49 6.45 -25.87 5.82
N ASN A 50 5.51 -26.79 5.82
CA ASN A 50 5.74 -28.22 5.82
C ASN A 50 6.05 -28.74 4.39
N ILE A 51 6.51 -29.99 4.30
CA ILE A 51 6.83 -30.65 3.01
C ILE A 51 5.56 -30.82 2.17
N ASP A 52 4.42 -31.11 2.78
CA ASP A 52 3.10 -31.23 2.15
C ASP A 52 2.46 -29.88 1.76
N LYS A 53 3.23 -28.80 1.87
CA LYS A 53 2.85 -27.39 1.62
C LYS A 53 1.88 -26.79 2.66
N THR A 54 1.46 -27.49 3.65
CA THR A 54 0.76 -26.91 4.81
C THR A 54 1.68 -26.03 5.66
N PHE A 55 1.11 -25.28 6.58
CA PHE A 55 1.87 -24.45 7.51
C PHE A 55 1.63 -24.92 8.94
N ARG A 56 2.67 -24.84 9.75
CA ARG A 56 2.58 -25.00 11.22
C ARG A 56 2.99 -23.68 11.87
N GLU A 57 2.28 -23.31 12.89
CA GLU A 57 2.58 -22.12 13.69
C GLU A 57 3.21 -22.52 15.02
N VAL A 58 4.16 -21.71 15.47
CA VAL A 58 4.86 -21.85 16.75
C VAL A 58 5.24 -20.48 17.28
N VAL A 59 5.15 -20.30 18.60
CA VAL A 59 5.66 -19.09 19.24
C VAL A 59 7.13 -19.31 19.56
N MET A 60 8.00 -18.42 19.08
CA MET A 60 9.43 -18.42 19.33
C MET A 60 9.87 -17.06 19.87
N THR A 61 10.90 -17.05 20.71
CA THR A 61 11.58 -15.80 21.11
C THR A 61 12.52 -15.32 20.02
N THR A 62 12.93 -14.06 20.08
CA THR A 62 13.95 -13.52 19.15
C THR A 62 15.23 -14.33 19.22
N GLU A 63 15.65 -14.71 20.42
CA GLU A 63 16.86 -15.52 20.63
C GLU A 63 16.73 -16.92 20.00
N ASP A 64 15.56 -17.57 20.16
CA ASP A 64 15.31 -18.88 19.55
C ASP A 64 15.35 -18.82 18.02
N ILE A 65 14.79 -17.76 17.42
CA ILE A 65 14.86 -17.55 15.98
C ILE A 65 16.30 -17.32 15.53
N ALA A 66 17.08 -16.54 16.27
CA ALA A 66 18.49 -16.30 15.95
C ALA A 66 19.29 -17.61 15.98
N LYS A 67 19.12 -18.43 17.02
CA LYS A 67 19.73 -19.78 17.12
C LYS A 67 19.27 -20.67 15.96
N TRP A 68 17.97 -20.71 15.68
CA TRP A 68 17.42 -21.49 14.57
C TRP A 68 18.04 -21.14 13.22
N LEU A 69 18.23 -19.84 12.92
CA LEU A 69 18.81 -19.38 11.66
C LEU A 69 20.31 -19.71 11.52
N ILE A 70 21.02 -19.92 12.64
CA ILE A 70 22.42 -20.37 12.67
C ILE A 70 22.50 -21.89 12.47
N ASP A 71 21.67 -22.65 13.18
CA ASP A 71 21.78 -24.10 13.29
C ASP A 71 21.15 -24.84 12.11
N LYS A 72 20.21 -24.24 11.41
CA LYS A 72 19.45 -24.91 10.35
C LYS A 72 19.85 -24.43 8.95
N PRO A 73 19.98 -25.34 7.98
CA PRO A 73 20.20 -24.94 6.60
C PRO A 73 19.02 -24.13 6.08
N ARG A 74 19.29 -23.05 5.35
CA ARG A 74 18.27 -22.18 4.76
C ARG A 74 17.58 -22.88 3.60
N THR A 75 16.50 -23.59 3.88
CA THR A 75 15.61 -24.19 2.89
C THR A 75 14.23 -23.51 2.96
N SER A 76 13.43 -23.70 1.94
CA SER A 76 12.04 -23.15 1.93
C SER A 76 11.17 -23.64 3.08
N TYR A 77 11.54 -24.75 3.72
CA TYR A 77 10.84 -25.35 4.87
C TYR A 77 11.35 -24.87 6.22
N ASN A 78 12.57 -24.33 6.27
CA ASN A 78 13.24 -23.96 7.51
C ASN A 78 13.34 -22.44 7.73
N ILE A 79 12.84 -21.63 6.78
CA ILE A 79 12.81 -20.16 6.95
C ILE A 79 11.62 -19.79 7.83
N PRO A 80 11.85 -19.16 8.99
CA PRO A 80 10.77 -18.61 9.80
C PRO A 80 10.04 -17.53 9.02
N LYS A 81 8.71 -17.58 9.03
CA LYS A 81 7.86 -16.58 8.38
C LYS A 81 6.94 -15.97 9.43
N ILE A 82 6.80 -14.65 9.37
CA ILE A 82 5.77 -13.93 10.10
C ILE A 82 4.62 -13.70 9.13
N MET A 83 3.41 -14.10 9.54
CA MET A 83 2.21 -13.85 8.74
C MET A 83 1.87 -12.36 8.76
N ASN A 84 1.40 -11.84 7.65
CA ASN A 84 0.86 -10.49 7.65
C ASN A 84 -0.36 -10.42 8.57
N ALA A 85 -0.54 -9.27 9.22
CA ALA A 85 -1.79 -8.98 9.89
C ALA A 85 -2.93 -8.89 8.85
N ASN A 86 -4.14 -9.16 9.32
CA ASN A 86 -5.33 -8.93 8.52
C ASN A 86 -5.52 -7.43 8.22
N PRO A 87 -6.36 -7.09 7.25
CA PRO A 87 -6.71 -5.70 7.00
C PRO A 87 -7.19 -5.00 8.27
N LEU A 88 -6.80 -3.74 8.47
CA LEU A 88 -7.30 -2.96 9.60
C LEU A 88 -8.82 -2.84 9.52
N ASN A 89 -9.50 -3.22 10.61
CA ASN A 89 -10.94 -3.14 10.74
C ASN A 89 -11.33 -1.77 11.33
N LEU A 90 -11.51 -0.80 10.46
CA LEU A 90 -11.83 0.59 10.82
C LEU A 90 -13.21 0.96 10.30
N PRO A 91 -13.95 1.85 11.00
CA PRO A 91 -15.26 2.28 10.58
C PRO A 91 -15.21 3.13 9.31
N GLU A 92 -16.32 3.18 8.61
CA GLU A 92 -16.54 4.17 7.57
C GLU A 92 -16.63 5.56 8.18
N ILE A 93 -15.98 6.54 7.54
CA ILE A 93 -15.96 7.93 7.97
C ILE A 93 -16.32 8.86 6.81
N GLU A 94 -16.79 10.04 7.13
CA GLU A 94 -17.00 11.09 6.12
C GLU A 94 -15.64 11.65 5.67
N LEU A 95 -15.39 11.61 4.36
CA LEU A 95 -14.16 12.08 3.75
C LEU A 95 -14.43 13.31 2.87
N PRO A 96 -13.57 14.33 2.89
CA PRO A 96 -13.75 15.55 2.11
C PRO A 96 -13.83 15.32 0.60
N ILE A 97 -13.04 14.35 0.11
CA ILE A 97 -12.99 13.93 -1.29
C ILE A 97 -13.25 12.44 -1.32
N ASP A 98 -14.05 11.97 -2.28
CA ASP A 98 -14.22 10.54 -2.50
C ASP A 98 -12.84 9.85 -2.65
N PRO A 99 -12.59 8.72 -1.99
CA PRO A 99 -11.28 8.06 -1.97
C PRO A 99 -10.74 7.70 -3.35
N TYR A 100 -11.58 7.18 -4.25
CA TYR A 100 -11.18 6.86 -5.61
C TYR A 100 -10.75 8.11 -6.38
N VAL A 101 -11.53 9.17 -6.29
CA VAL A 101 -11.24 10.45 -6.94
C VAL A 101 -9.95 11.07 -6.40
N LEU A 102 -9.72 10.98 -5.09
CA LEU A 102 -8.45 11.39 -4.51
C LEU A 102 -7.29 10.55 -5.04
N GLY A 103 -7.47 9.22 -5.13
CA GLY A 103 -6.46 8.31 -5.70
C GLY A 103 -6.10 8.69 -7.14
N CYS A 104 -7.11 8.95 -7.99
CA CYS A 104 -6.88 9.42 -9.35
C CYS A 104 -6.13 10.77 -9.40
N TRP A 105 -6.47 11.70 -8.50
CA TRP A 105 -5.76 12.98 -8.45
C TRP A 105 -4.32 12.83 -7.91
N LEU A 106 -4.09 11.97 -6.97
CA LEU A 106 -2.73 11.69 -6.45
C LEU A 106 -1.81 11.10 -7.54
N GLY A 107 -2.33 10.25 -8.42
CA GLY A 107 -1.63 9.75 -9.59
C GLY A 107 -1.51 10.85 -10.67
N ASP A 108 -2.53 11.00 -11.47
CA ASP A 108 -2.53 11.81 -12.70
C ASP A 108 -2.87 13.29 -12.51
N GLY A 109 -3.10 13.75 -11.29
CA GLY A 109 -3.50 15.13 -11.03
C GLY A 109 -2.34 16.12 -11.07
N SER A 110 -2.63 17.35 -11.50
CA SER A 110 -1.71 18.47 -11.37
C SER A 110 -1.54 18.86 -9.90
N LYS A 111 -0.29 18.97 -9.43
CA LYS A 111 0.00 19.28 -8.03
C LYS A 111 -0.52 20.63 -7.55
N SER A 112 -0.77 21.59 -8.44
CA SER A 112 -1.16 22.97 -8.10
C SER A 112 -2.65 23.27 -8.26
N CYS A 113 -3.43 22.32 -8.76
CA CYS A 113 -4.86 22.54 -9.04
C CYS A 113 -5.66 21.22 -9.08
N GLY A 114 -6.95 21.32 -9.32
CA GLY A 114 -7.85 20.17 -9.42
C GLY A 114 -7.97 19.57 -10.81
N ILE A 115 -6.92 19.64 -11.62
CA ILE A 115 -6.88 19.07 -12.98
C ILE A 115 -6.33 17.65 -12.88
N ILE A 116 -6.96 16.73 -13.60
CA ILE A 116 -6.45 15.38 -13.88
C ILE A 116 -6.19 15.27 -15.38
N THR A 117 -5.14 14.54 -15.76
CA THR A 117 -4.82 14.22 -17.16
C THR A 117 -4.85 12.70 -17.32
N ASN A 118 -5.82 12.17 -18.03
CA ASN A 118 -5.94 10.72 -18.23
C ASN A 118 -6.44 10.40 -19.65
N ILE A 119 -6.03 9.23 -20.15
CA ILE A 119 -6.41 8.73 -21.48
C ILE A 119 -7.62 7.78 -21.42
N ASN A 120 -7.95 7.23 -20.26
CA ASN A 120 -8.96 6.19 -20.11
C ASN A 120 -10.35 6.82 -19.82
N SER A 121 -11.29 6.71 -20.77
CA SER A 121 -12.65 7.23 -20.61
C SER A 121 -13.38 6.63 -19.40
N LYS A 122 -13.11 5.36 -19.07
CA LYS A 122 -13.75 4.70 -17.91
C LYS A 122 -13.36 5.34 -16.57
N VAL A 123 -12.16 5.93 -16.46
CA VAL A 123 -11.77 6.70 -15.26
C VAL A 123 -12.67 7.94 -15.13
N TRP A 124 -12.93 8.63 -16.23
CA TRP A 124 -13.82 9.79 -16.24
C TRP A 124 -15.25 9.42 -15.88
N GLU A 125 -15.79 8.36 -16.49
CA GLU A 125 -17.13 7.83 -16.20
C GLU A 125 -17.26 7.47 -14.71
N GLU A 126 -16.24 6.83 -14.11
CA GLU A 126 -16.26 6.46 -12.69
C GLU A 126 -16.23 7.69 -11.78
N ILE A 127 -15.44 8.72 -12.10
CA ILE A 127 -15.43 9.97 -11.35
C ILE A 127 -16.79 10.67 -11.43
N GLU A 128 -17.45 10.66 -12.59
CA GLU A 128 -18.81 11.19 -12.76
C GLU A 128 -19.84 10.40 -11.96
N ASN A 129 -19.78 9.06 -11.96
CA ASN A 129 -20.65 8.18 -11.18
C ASN A 129 -20.57 8.46 -9.68
N ARG A 130 -19.42 8.99 -9.21
CA ARG A 130 -19.20 9.43 -7.82
C ARG A 130 -19.67 10.86 -7.54
N GLY A 131 -20.40 11.45 -8.48
CA GLY A 131 -21.05 12.76 -8.32
C GLY A 131 -20.14 13.96 -8.60
N TYR A 132 -18.99 13.77 -9.22
CA TYR A 132 -18.12 14.87 -9.61
C TYR A 132 -18.43 15.33 -11.04
N THR A 133 -18.26 16.62 -11.29
CA THR A 133 -18.42 17.23 -12.60
C THR A 133 -17.14 17.92 -13.03
N PHE A 134 -16.96 18.04 -14.34
CA PHE A 134 -15.75 18.59 -14.93
C PHE A 134 -15.99 19.98 -15.55
N GLY A 135 -14.97 20.84 -15.45
CA GLY A 135 -14.82 22.00 -16.33
C GLY A 135 -14.29 21.55 -17.68
N GLY A 136 -14.59 22.34 -18.71
CA GLY A 136 -14.39 22.03 -20.12
C GLY A 136 -13.14 21.21 -20.45
N ASP A 137 -13.21 20.49 -21.53
CA ASP A 137 -12.08 19.73 -22.06
C ASP A 137 -10.92 20.68 -22.37
N LEU A 138 -9.80 20.51 -21.67
CA LEU A 138 -8.55 21.24 -21.89
C LEU A 138 -7.58 20.41 -22.76
N SER A 139 -8.11 19.43 -23.48
CA SER A 139 -7.34 18.58 -24.37
C SER A 139 -6.72 19.41 -25.49
N ASP A 140 -5.47 19.12 -25.80
CA ASP A 140 -4.76 19.67 -26.95
C ASP A 140 -5.09 18.91 -28.27
N GLY A 141 -6.09 18.03 -28.23
CA GLY A 141 -6.48 17.15 -29.34
C GLY A 141 -5.52 15.97 -29.56
N LYS A 142 -4.59 15.76 -28.64
CA LYS A 142 -3.67 14.62 -28.65
C LYS A 142 -4.10 13.61 -27.60
N SER A 143 -3.86 12.41 -27.68
CA SER A 143 -4.26 11.20 -26.96
C SER A 143 -4.69 11.25 -25.48
N ALA A 144 -4.37 12.27 -24.70
CA ALA A 144 -4.75 12.39 -23.28
C ALA A 144 -5.66 13.60 -23.05
N GLU A 145 -6.75 13.39 -22.30
CA GLU A 145 -7.71 14.45 -21.93
C GLU A 145 -7.30 15.10 -20.62
N MET A 146 -7.37 16.43 -20.55
CA MET A 146 -7.17 17.22 -19.34
C MET A 146 -8.51 17.81 -18.90
N ARG A 147 -9.00 17.41 -17.72
CA ARG A 147 -10.27 17.91 -17.18
C ARG A 147 -10.09 18.49 -15.79
N THR A 148 -10.74 19.61 -15.52
CA THR A 148 -10.76 20.23 -14.18
C THR A 148 -11.95 19.69 -13.41
N ILE A 149 -11.70 19.04 -12.29
CA ILE A 149 -12.76 18.61 -11.37
C ILE A 149 -13.25 19.83 -10.59
N TYR A 150 -14.55 20.13 -10.68
CA TYR A 150 -15.13 21.26 -9.94
C TYR A 150 -15.10 21.03 -8.43
N ASN A 151 -14.89 22.09 -7.69
CA ASN A 151 -14.91 22.15 -6.22
C ASN A 151 -13.85 21.29 -5.49
N ILE A 152 -12.95 20.60 -6.21
CA ILE A 152 -11.92 19.77 -5.56
C ILE A 152 -10.75 20.61 -5.02
N ARG A 153 -10.37 21.71 -5.69
CA ARG A 153 -9.18 22.50 -5.36
C ARG A 153 -9.17 23.01 -3.92
N LYS A 154 -10.31 23.52 -3.44
CA LYS A 154 -10.43 23.99 -2.06
C LYS A 154 -10.20 22.82 -1.09
N LYS A 155 -10.85 21.68 -1.31
CA LYS A 155 -10.71 20.47 -0.50
C LYS A 155 -9.26 19.96 -0.47
N LEU A 156 -8.56 19.97 -1.60
CA LEU A 156 -7.13 19.61 -1.68
C LEU A 156 -6.25 20.56 -0.85
N ASN A 157 -6.57 21.87 -0.88
CA ASN A 157 -5.87 22.86 -0.07
C ASN A 157 -6.13 22.66 1.42
N ASP A 158 -7.38 22.43 1.80
CA ASP A 158 -7.79 22.23 3.20
C ASP A 158 -7.18 20.94 3.78
N LEU A 159 -6.93 19.93 2.95
CA LEU A 159 -6.19 18.72 3.30
C LEU A 159 -4.67 18.91 3.33
N GLY A 160 -4.15 20.07 2.91
CA GLY A 160 -2.72 20.38 2.89
C GLY A 160 -1.93 19.65 1.79
N ILE A 161 -2.61 19.05 0.81
CA ILE A 161 -1.98 18.23 -0.24
C ILE A 161 -1.79 18.97 -1.57
N LEU A 162 -2.35 20.15 -1.69
CA LEU A 162 -2.11 21.01 -2.84
C LEU A 162 -0.65 21.51 -2.83
N ASN A 163 0.08 21.34 -3.93
CA ASN A 163 1.52 21.54 -4.09
C ASN A 163 2.44 20.56 -3.33
N ASN A 164 1.90 19.76 -2.42
CA ASN A 164 2.65 18.77 -1.65
C ASN A 164 1.83 17.46 -1.55
N LYS A 165 1.79 16.68 -2.63
CA LYS A 165 1.01 15.44 -2.66
C LYS A 165 1.49 14.44 -1.61
N PHE A 166 0.58 13.92 -0.80
CA PHE A 166 0.75 12.77 0.09
C PHE A 166 -0.64 12.17 0.38
N ILE A 167 -0.70 10.98 0.94
CA ILE A 167 -1.97 10.39 1.39
C ILE A 167 -2.23 10.87 2.83
N PRO A 168 -3.28 11.69 3.07
CA PRO A 168 -3.58 12.16 4.42
C PRO A 168 -3.91 11.00 5.36
N ASP A 169 -3.47 11.09 6.63
CA ASP A 169 -3.72 10.04 7.64
C ASP A 169 -5.21 9.73 7.84
N LEU A 170 -6.09 10.71 7.62
CA LEU A 170 -7.54 10.52 7.61
C LEU A 170 -7.95 9.40 6.66
N TYR A 171 -7.38 9.35 5.45
CA TYR A 171 -7.67 8.30 4.46
C TYR A 171 -7.01 6.97 4.82
N MET A 172 -5.84 6.99 5.44
CA MET A 172 -5.18 5.77 5.93
C MET A 172 -5.96 5.09 7.08
N ARG A 173 -6.78 5.86 7.80
CA ARG A 173 -7.60 5.40 8.92
C ARG A 173 -9.10 5.27 8.60
N ALA A 174 -9.46 5.36 7.34
CA ALA A 174 -10.82 5.13 6.86
C ALA A 174 -11.17 3.64 6.79
N SER A 175 -12.41 3.29 6.45
CA SER A 175 -12.84 1.90 6.32
C SER A 175 -12.02 1.13 5.28
N TYR A 176 -12.09 -0.21 5.35
CA TYR A 176 -11.44 -1.07 4.35
C TYR A 176 -11.81 -0.68 2.92
N GLN A 177 -13.11 -0.48 2.65
CA GLN A 177 -13.59 -0.13 1.31
C GLN A 177 -13.08 1.24 0.86
N GLN A 178 -13.05 2.23 1.75
CA GLN A 178 -12.55 3.56 1.42
C GLN A 178 -11.04 3.54 1.11
N ARG A 179 -10.25 2.77 1.84
CA ARG A 179 -8.82 2.58 1.57
C ARG A 179 -8.58 1.79 0.27
N LEU A 180 -9.41 0.80 0.01
CA LEU A 180 -9.36 0.05 -1.25
C LEU A 180 -9.71 0.94 -2.45
N ASP A 181 -10.71 1.79 -2.33
CA ASP A 181 -11.09 2.72 -3.40
C ASP A 181 -9.99 3.76 -3.66
N LEU A 182 -9.31 4.23 -2.61
CA LEU A 182 -8.12 5.07 -2.76
C LEU A 182 -7.00 4.34 -3.53
N LEU A 183 -6.72 3.09 -3.17
CA LEU A 183 -5.74 2.26 -3.88
C LEU A 183 -6.15 2.07 -5.34
N ARG A 184 -7.43 1.80 -5.62
CA ARG A 184 -7.95 1.62 -6.97
C ARG A 184 -7.78 2.86 -7.84
N GLY A 185 -8.02 4.05 -7.30
CA GLY A 185 -7.78 5.29 -8.02
C GLY A 185 -6.30 5.49 -8.39
N LEU A 186 -5.39 5.19 -7.47
CA LEU A 186 -3.94 5.21 -7.72
C LEU A 186 -3.53 4.17 -8.78
N MET A 187 -4.07 2.96 -8.70
CA MET A 187 -3.72 1.88 -9.62
C MET A 187 -4.32 2.09 -11.01
N ASP A 188 -5.52 2.64 -11.12
CA ASP A 188 -6.15 2.96 -12.42
C ASP A 188 -5.42 4.08 -13.18
N THR A 189 -4.64 4.90 -12.49
CA THR A 189 -3.80 5.95 -13.08
C THR A 189 -2.38 5.46 -13.36
N ASP A 190 -1.59 5.21 -12.33
CA ASP A 190 -0.15 4.95 -12.40
C ASP A 190 0.22 3.46 -12.25
N GLY A 191 -0.72 2.59 -11.92
CA GLY A 191 -0.47 1.18 -11.69
C GLY A 191 -0.45 0.32 -12.96
N TYR A 192 0.18 -0.85 -12.89
CA TYR A 192 0.08 -1.88 -13.90
C TYR A 192 0.24 -3.28 -13.31
N TYR A 193 -0.23 -4.30 -14.04
CA TYR A 193 -0.02 -5.70 -13.71
C TYR A 193 1.14 -6.27 -14.52
N HIS A 194 2.11 -6.85 -13.83
CA HIS A 194 3.26 -7.48 -14.46
C HIS A 194 2.99 -8.99 -14.63
N GLU A 195 2.51 -9.40 -15.79
CA GLU A 195 2.03 -10.76 -16.07
C GLU A 195 3.07 -11.86 -15.76
N SER A 196 4.31 -11.72 -16.25
CA SER A 196 5.32 -12.76 -16.04
C SER A 196 5.74 -12.94 -14.59
N ARG A 197 5.63 -11.90 -13.77
CA ARG A 197 5.94 -11.93 -12.34
C ARG A 197 4.69 -12.11 -11.47
N LYS A 198 3.50 -12.08 -12.05
CA LYS A 198 2.19 -12.18 -11.38
C LYS A 198 2.08 -11.23 -10.19
N ARG A 199 2.38 -9.96 -10.41
CA ARG A 199 2.33 -8.92 -9.36
C ARG A 199 1.85 -7.59 -9.90
N PHE A 200 1.24 -6.83 -9.04
CA PHE A 200 0.90 -5.44 -9.27
C PHE A 200 2.10 -4.56 -8.99
N VAL A 201 2.26 -3.52 -9.78
CA VAL A 201 3.36 -2.57 -9.65
C VAL A 201 2.83 -1.17 -9.83
N MET A 202 3.26 -0.28 -8.97
CA MET A 202 3.15 1.16 -9.17
C MET A 202 4.52 1.80 -9.08
N GLY A 203 4.93 2.46 -10.16
CA GLY A 203 6.24 3.10 -10.26
C GLY A 203 6.15 4.59 -10.01
N THR A 204 7.08 5.14 -9.21
CA THR A 204 7.17 6.58 -8.96
C THR A 204 8.61 7.06 -8.97
N THR A 205 8.80 8.36 -9.17
CA THR A 205 10.09 9.06 -8.97
C THR A 205 10.16 9.76 -7.61
N GLN A 206 9.10 9.66 -6.80
CA GLN A 206 8.99 10.29 -5.50
C GLN A 206 9.02 9.23 -4.40
N LYS A 207 10.06 9.24 -3.56
CA LYS A 207 10.22 8.26 -2.48
C LYS A 207 9.04 8.27 -1.51
N TRP A 208 8.56 9.44 -1.13
CA TRP A 208 7.42 9.59 -0.22
C TRP A 208 6.14 8.93 -0.77
N GLN A 209 5.91 8.99 -2.09
CA GLN A 209 4.75 8.35 -2.71
C GLN A 209 4.84 6.82 -2.65
N ALA A 210 6.06 6.28 -2.79
CA ALA A 210 6.29 4.85 -2.62
C ALA A 210 6.06 4.41 -1.16
N GLU A 211 6.50 5.23 -0.18
CA GLU A 211 6.29 4.99 1.25
C GLU A 211 4.80 5.06 1.63
N ASP A 212 4.06 6.04 1.12
CA ASP A 212 2.62 6.16 1.34
C ASP A 212 1.84 5.00 0.72
N LEU A 213 2.20 4.58 -0.50
CA LEU A 213 1.57 3.44 -1.14
C LEU A 213 1.86 2.14 -0.37
N LEU A 214 3.11 1.94 0.09
CA LEU A 214 3.47 0.81 0.95
C LEU A 214 2.59 0.78 2.21
N ARG A 215 2.44 1.90 2.90
CA ARG A 215 1.57 2.03 4.08
C ARG A 215 0.12 1.70 3.73
N LEU A 216 -0.44 2.28 2.67
CA LEU A 216 -1.82 2.04 2.24
C LEU A 216 -2.07 0.55 1.98
N VAL A 217 -1.22 -0.08 1.18
CA VAL A 217 -1.31 -1.51 0.85
C VAL A 217 -1.19 -2.39 2.10
N SER A 218 -0.28 -2.03 3.03
CA SER A 218 -0.13 -2.74 4.31
C SER A 218 -1.38 -2.65 5.18
N THR A 219 -2.07 -1.49 5.21
CA THR A 219 -3.34 -1.36 5.96
C THR A 219 -4.47 -2.23 5.41
N LEU A 220 -4.35 -2.69 4.17
CA LEU A 220 -5.27 -3.63 3.52
C LEU A 220 -4.85 -5.11 3.74
N GLY A 221 -3.87 -5.37 4.61
CA GLY A 221 -3.38 -6.72 4.91
C GLY A 221 -2.51 -7.32 3.78
N ILE A 222 -2.10 -6.53 2.82
CA ILE A 222 -1.36 -6.98 1.66
C ILE A 222 0.13 -6.71 1.86
N LYS A 223 0.97 -7.72 1.66
CA LYS A 223 2.43 -7.55 1.65
C LYS A 223 2.87 -6.82 0.39
N ALA A 224 3.57 -5.70 0.57
CA ALA A 224 4.23 -4.99 -0.50
C ALA A 224 5.75 -4.90 -0.26
N THR A 225 6.50 -4.67 -1.34
CA THR A 225 7.94 -4.45 -1.30
C THR A 225 8.28 -3.27 -2.19
N VAL A 226 9.16 -2.41 -1.72
CA VAL A 226 9.65 -1.25 -2.48
C VAL A 226 11.05 -1.57 -3.02
N PHE A 227 11.22 -1.38 -4.32
CA PHE A 227 12.51 -1.51 -4.99
C PHE A 227 12.96 -0.16 -5.52
N GLU A 228 14.19 0.24 -5.22
CA GLU A 228 14.83 1.36 -5.92
C GLU A 228 15.27 0.88 -7.30
N VAL A 229 14.89 1.62 -8.34
CA VAL A 229 15.12 1.25 -9.74
C VAL A 229 15.60 2.45 -10.55
N ASP A 230 16.38 2.20 -11.59
CA ASP A 230 16.74 3.23 -12.53
C ASP A 230 15.64 3.37 -13.59
N LYS A 231 15.02 4.53 -13.65
CA LYS A 231 13.99 4.88 -14.65
C LYS A 231 14.62 5.69 -15.79
N LYS A 232 14.21 5.37 -17.01
CA LYS A 232 14.69 6.08 -18.23
C LYS A 232 13.54 6.89 -18.81
N CYS A 233 13.78 8.17 -19.07
CA CYS A 233 12.87 9.04 -19.81
C CYS A 233 13.66 10.05 -20.63
N ASN A 234 13.33 10.20 -21.92
CA ASN A 234 13.98 11.13 -22.83
C ASN A 234 15.53 11.04 -22.82
N GLY A 235 16.07 9.82 -22.78
CA GLY A 235 17.51 9.57 -22.74
C GLY A 235 18.21 9.85 -21.40
N LYS A 236 17.50 10.34 -20.40
CA LYS A 236 18.03 10.57 -19.04
C LYS A 236 17.66 9.41 -18.12
N ILE A 237 18.57 9.09 -17.21
CA ILE A 237 18.37 8.07 -16.15
C ILE A 237 18.20 8.81 -14.82
N PHE A 238 17.19 8.42 -14.06
CA PHE A 238 16.98 8.92 -12.70
C PHE A 238 16.53 7.80 -11.77
N LYS A 239 16.76 8.01 -10.50
CA LYS A 239 16.28 7.10 -9.48
C LYS A 239 14.74 7.16 -9.39
N GLY A 240 14.14 6.02 -9.19
CA GLY A 240 12.72 5.86 -8.94
C GLY A 240 12.49 4.67 -8.05
N TRP A 241 11.24 4.45 -7.72
CA TRP A 241 10.81 3.36 -6.84
C TRP A 241 9.65 2.62 -7.48
N ASP A 242 9.71 1.28 -7.42
CA ASP A 242 8.62 0.40 -7.78
C ASP A 242 8.06 -0.25 -6.51
N VAL A 243 6.80 0.02 -6.22
CA VAL A 243 6.06 -0.68 -5.16
C VAL A 243 5.39 -1.88 -5.78
N CYS A 244 5.80 -3.07 -5.34
CA CYS A 244 5.34 -4.35 -5.88
C CYS A 244 4.55 -5.11 -4.83
N PHE A 245 3.38 -5.64 -5.19
CA PHE A 245 2.57 -6.47 -4.30
C PHE A 245 1.78 -7.52 -5.10
N SER A 246 1.28 -8.53 -4.38
CA SER A 246 0.36 -9.52 -4.93
C SER A 246 -0.84 -9.63 -4.01
N THR A 247 -2.00 -9.83 -4.57
CA THR A 247 -3.26 -9.99 -3.84
C THR A 247 -3.73 -11.43 -3.91
N ASP A 248 -4.64 -11.80 -3.03
CA ASP A 248 -5.31 -13.09 -3.06
C ASP A 248 -6.71 -12.92 -3.66
N GLY A 249 -6.77 -12.94 -5.00
CA GLY A 249 -8.02 -12.77 -5.76
C GLY A 249 -8.61 -11.34 -5.78
N LEU A 250 -8.06 -10.40 -5.00
CA LEU A 250 -8.51 -9.01 -5.01
C LEU A 250 -7.95 -8.27 -6.22
N ASN A 251 -8.82 -7.65 -7.02
CA ASN A 251 -8.39 -6.72 -8.07
C ASN A 251 -8.17 -5.30 -7.49
N PRO A 252 -6.92 -4.78 -7.49
CA PRO A 252 -6.63 -3.43 -7.04
C PRO A 252 -6.93 -2.35 -8.10
N PHE A 253 -7.45 -2.72 -9.27
CA PHE A 253 -8.01 -1.81 -10.27
C PHE A 253 -9.54 -1.79 -10.15
N LEU A 254 -10.15 -0.67 -10.50
CA LEU A 254 -11.60 -0.57 -10.58
C LEU A 254 -12.09 -0.61 -12.03
N VAL A 255 -11.43 0.13 -12.91
CA VAL A 255 -11.86 0.28 -14.31
C VAL A 255 -10.85 -0.25 -15.33
N ARG A 256 -9.59 -0.43 -14.92
CA ARG A 256 -8.53 -1.04 -15.76
C ARG A 256 -8.39 -2.53 -15.45
N ASN A 257 -7.87 -3.29 -16.42
CA ASN A 257 -7.50 -4.71 -16.25
C ASN A 257 -8.62 -5.58 -15.64
N GLN A 258 -9.88 -5.28 -15.94
CA GLN A 258 -11.03 -6.06 -15.45
C GLN A 258 -11.09 -7.47 -16.04
N ASP A 259 -10.49 -7.68 -17.22
CA ASP A 259 -10.49 -8.96 -17.94
C ASP A 259 -9.34 -9.89 -17.52
N ILE A 260 -8.50 -9.45 -16.58
CA ILE A 260 -7.39 -10.28 -16.09
C ILE A 260 -7.88 -11.13 -14.92
N ASP A 261 -7.78 -12.46 -15.09
CA ASP A 261 -7.99 -13.42 -14.00
C ASP A 261 -6.77 -13.41 -13.08
N PHE A 262 -6.92 -12.81 -11.91
CA PHE A 262 -5.87 -12.72 -10.90
C PHE A 262 -5.86 -14.01 -10.08
N PRO A 263 -4.74 -14.73 -10.03
CA PRO A 263 -4.68 -15.99 -9.30
C PRO A 263 -4.95 -15.77 -7.81
N SER A 264 -5.92 -16.47 -7.26
CA SER A 264 -6.02 -16.73 -5.82
C SER A 264 -4.84 -17.61 -5.39
N LYS A 265 -4.27 -17.34 -4.23
CA LYS A 265 -3.14 -18.09 -3.68
C LYS A 265 -3.57 -19.37 -2.99
#